data_768aac53e59b6244b92ae5dc75e53820
#
_entry.id   768aac53e59b6244b92ae5dc75e53820
#
_cell.length_a   1.000
_cell.length_b   1.000
_cell.length_c   1.000
_cell.angle_alpha   90.00
_cell.angle_beta   90.00
_cell.angle_gamma   90.00
#
_symmetry.space_group_name_H-M   'P 1'
#
loop_
_entity.id
_entity.type
_entity.pdbx_description
1 polymer ?
#
loop_
_entity_poly.entity_id
_entity_poly.type
_entity_poly.pdbx_seq_one_letter_code
_entity_poly.pdbx_strand_id
1 'polypeptide(L)'
;KTQRSPKRTDKTAPVVEEKNTQQDKQQDKKNDAQNRSSHSNTDRDTSKHDNNDRHYSERDYADNNGGDNYQKRYRNRNNRNDNRSDNRSDNRGGNSNGSGRDGSNDRNNGNQDNNGRNRNRRDRNNRRDRNNRNRNRRDDRDTEIREGDVLQPVAGILDILDNYAFVRTSGYSAGPHDVYVSMNMVRKSGLRRGDAIVGAVRMPREGSSQNHNNRQKFNPLVRIDSVNGLSPEMAAQRPEFAKLTPLYPNQRLRLETTKENITTRLIDLIMPIGKGQRALIVSPPKAGKTTVLQNIANAITTNYPECHLMVVLVDERPEEVTDMQRSVKGEVIASTFDCPPSNHTTVSELAIERAKRLVEQGMDVVVLLDSITRLGRAYNNSSPASGRILSGGVDSTALYPPKRFLGAARNIENGGSLTIIATAMVETGSAGDTVIFEEFKGTGNAELKLDRRIAERRIFPAIDINPSGTRKDELLLGTEEYQIVHKFRRVLSGLEPVPAIELVIKQLKKTKNNREFLMQIAKTTPNIDEEE
;
A
#
# COMPACT_ATOMS: atom_id res chain seq x y z
N LYS A 1 -60.42 -37.97 0.92
CA LYS A 1 -59.91 -39.21 1.57
C LYS A 1 -58.60 -38.81 2.24
N THR A 2 -58.66 -38.39 3.49
CA THR A 2 -58.59 -39.09 4.78
C THR A 2 -57.14 -39.45 5.13
N GLN A 3 -56.65 -38.70 6.12
CA GLN A 3 -56.28 -39.17 7.50
C GLN A 3 -54.84 -39.71 7.57
N ARG A 4 -54.00 -39.52 8.56
CA ARG A 4 -54.10 -39.07 9.95
C ARG A 4 -52.67 -38.98 10.51
N SER A 5 -52.40 -38.02 11.38
CA SER A 5 -51.30 -38.07 12.38
C SER A 5 -51.62 -39.12 13.45
N PRO A 6 -50.64 -39.58 14.27
CA PRO A 6 -50.58 -39.14 15.65
C PRO A 6 -49.15 -39.02 16.27
N LYS A 7 -48.95 -37.97 17.10
CA LYS A 7 -48.84 -37.90 18.61
C LYS A 7 -47.66 -38.57 19.29
N ARG A 8 -46.81 -37.73 19.89
CA ARG A 8 -46.28 -37.64 21.28
C ARG A 8 -45.91 -38.93 22.01
N THR A 9 -44.71 -38.93 22.63
CA THR A 9 -44.53 -39.13 24.07
C THR A 9 -43.24 -38.51 24.60
N ASP A 10 -43.38 -37.82 25.72
CA ASP A 10 -42.42 -37.28 26.67
C ASP A 10 -41.58 -38.36 27.34
N LYS A 11 -40.38 -37.98 27.83
CA LYS A 11 -39.88 -38.28 29.21
C LYS A 11 -38.49 -37.64 29.38
N THR A 12 -38.42 -36.54 30.11
CA THR A 12 -37.94 -36.37 31.52
C THR A 12 -36.43 -36.52 31.77
N ALA A 13 -35.90 -35.39 32.26
CA ALA A 13 -34.60 -35.17 32.90
C ALA A 13 -34.43 -36.01 34.20
N PRO A 14 -33.24 -36.05 34.81
CA PRO A 14 -33.11 -35.26 36.01
C PRO A 14 -31.80 -34.44 36.17
N VAL A 15 -31.99 -33.37 36.83
CA VAL A 15 -31.12 -32.49 37.60
C VAL A 15 -30.49 -33.23 38.77
N VAL A 16 -29.21 -32.95 39.07
CA VAL A 16 -28.68 -33.00 40.43
C VAL A 16 -27.80 -31.78 40.66
N GLU A 17 -28.23 -31.03 41.64
CA GLU A 17 -27.60 -29.91 42.33
C GLU A 17 -26.59 -30.39 43.39
N GLU A 18 -25.87 -29.37 43.87
CA GLU A 18 -25.24 -29.17 45.19
C GLU A 18 -23.84 -29.71 45.42
N LYS A 19 -22.94 -29.09 46.12
CA LYS A 19 -22.89 -27.96 47.08
C LYS A 19 -21.45 -27.54 47.35
N ASN A 20 -21.32 -26.23 47.58
CA ASN A 20 -20.44 -25.53 48.55
C ASN A 20 -19.51 -26.36 49.45
N THR A 21 -18.28 -25.88 49.61
CA THR A 21 -17.79 -25.47 50.95
C THR A 21 -16.60 -24.47 50.82
N GLN A 22 -16.76 -23.42 51.59
CA GLN A 22 -15.81 -22.36 51.95
C GLN A 22 -14.74 -22.85 52.92
N GLN A 23 -13.83 -21.94 53.14
CA GLN A 23 -12.93 -21.74 54.31
C GLN A 23 -11.46 -21.99 54.02
N ASP A 24 -10.53 -21.24 54.46
CA ASP A 24 -10.39 -19.93 55.14
C ASP A 24 -8.90 -19.80 55.47
N LYS A 25 -8.50 -18.52 55.70
CA LYS A 25 -7.37 -18.02 56.52
C LYS A 25 -5.94 -18.10 55.95
N GLN A 26 -5.39 -16.97 55.71
CA GLN A 26 -4.79 -15.91 56.57
C GLN A 26 -3.36 -16.19 57.05
N GLN A 27 -2.63 -15.12 57.00
CA GLN A 27 -1.45 -14.75 57.79
C GLN A 27 -0.08 -15.13 57.20
N ASP A 28 0.93 -14.36 57.23
CA ASP A 28 1.20 -13.02 57.81
C ASP A 28 2.54 -12.46 57.28
N LYS A 29 2.59 -11.13 57.13
CA LYS A 29 3.58 -10.16 57.59
C LYS A 29 5.08 -10.28 57.30
N LYS A 30 5.53 -9.12 56.76
CA LYS A 30 6.58 -8.21 57.31
C LYS A 30 8.05 -8.63 57.20
N ASN A 31 8.85 -7.77 56.65
CA ASN A 31 9.77 -6.80 57.20
C ASN A 31 10.54 -6.12 56.09
N ASP A 32 10.44 -4.79 55.98
CA ASP A 32 11.26 -3.73 56.57
C ASP A 32 12.71 -3.77 56.09
N ALA A 33 13.07 -2.76 55.37
CA ALA A 33 13.49 -1.41 55.73
C ALA A 33 15.00 -1.16 55.58
N GLN A 34 15.26 0.03 55.07
CA GLN A 34 16.39 0.90 55.41
C GLN A 34 17.75 0.67 54.75
N ASN A 35 18.21 1.63 54.01
CA ASN A 35 19.12 2.72 54.38
C ASN A 35 19.41 3.61 53.17
N ARG A 36 19.01 4.91 53.10
CA ARG A 36 19.75 6.10 53.61
C ARG A 36 21.23 6.09 53.18
N SER A 37 21.76 7.07 52.48
CA SER A 37 21.84 8.52 52.69
C SER A 37 22.71 9.11 51.59
N SER A 38 22.34 10.24 50.96
CA SER A 38 22.72 11.62 51.31
C SER A 38 24.10 12.08 50.82
N HIS A 39 24.07 13.15 50.08
CA HIS A 39 24.69 14.48 50.27
C HIS A 39 24.85 15.13 48.88
N SER A 40 24.21 16.19 48.59
CA SER A 40 24.28 17.61 48.98
C SER A 40 25.19 18.44 48.08
N ASN A 41 24.53 19.41 47.45
CA ASN A 41 24.88 20.81 47.23
C ASN A 41 26.27 21.18 46.71
N THR A 42 26.30 22.04 45.71
CA THR A 42 26.42 23.51 45.92
C THR A 42 26.36 24.29 44.62
N ASP A 43 25.67 25.41 44.76
CA ASP A 43 25.53 26.59 43.92
C ASP A 43 26.81 27.20 43.35
N ARG A 44 26.62 27.97 42.28
CA ARG A 44 26.98 29.38 42.00
C ARG A 44 27.12 29.59 40.50
N ASP A 45 26.26 30.32 39.89
CA ASP A 45 26.02 31.78 39.82
C ASP A 45 26.97 32.54 38.87
N THR A 46 26.32 33.39 38.05
CA THR A 46 26.79 34.60 37.35
C THR A 46 27.60 34.40 36.07
N SER A 47 27.35 35.04 34.92
CA SER A 47 26.81 36.32 34.53
C SER A 47 26.92 36.53 33.01
N LYS A 48 25.91 37.15 32.42
CA LYS A 48 25.86 38.25 31.44
C LYS A 48 26.98 38.42 30.40
N HIS A 49 26.59 38.58 29.15
CA HIS A 49 26.63 39.75 28.24
C HIS A 49 26.38 39.31 26.81
N ASP A 50 25.43 39.88 26.19
CA ASP A 50 25.14 41.06 25.35
C ASP A 50 25.31 40.83 23.84
N ASN A 51 24.18 41.09 23.19
CA ASN A 51 23.94 41.77 21.89
C ASN A 51 24.95 41.63 20.74
N ASN A 52 24.43 41.21 19.61
CA ASN A 52 24.49 42.10 18.46
C ASN A 52 23.47 41.73 17.34
N ASP A 53 22.55 42.63 17.11
CA ASP A 53 21.74 42.79 15.93
C ASP A 53 22.59 42.98 14.68
N ARG A 54 22.22 42.36 13.57
CA ARG A 54 22.39 42.96 12.23
C ARG A 54 21.29 42.53 11.25
N HIS A 55 20.38 43.42 11.00
CA HIS A 55 19.60 43.58 9.76
C HIS A 55 20.48 43.47 8.52
N TYR A 56 20.00 42.76 7.49
CA TYR A 56 20.12 43.20 6.10
C TYR A 56 18.94 42.77 5.23
N SER A 57 18.42 43.73 4.57
CA SER A 57 17.37 44.03 3.64
C SER A 57 17.24 43.11 2.42
N GLU A 58 15.97 43.07 1.97
CA GLU A 58 15.46 42.70 0.65
C GLU A 58 16.25 43.30 -0.54
N ARG A 59 16.35 42.54 -1.62
CA ARG A 59 16.33 43.05 -3.00
C ARG A 59 15.76 42.02 -3.96
N ASP A 60 14.71 42.45 -4.63
CA ASP A 60 14.13 41.93 -5.87
C ASP A 60 15.17 41.70 -6.96
N TYR A 61 14.97 40.67 -7.79
CA TYR A 61 15.17 40.73 -9.24
C TYR A 61 14.32 39.70 -9.97
N ALA A 62 13.66 40.20 -10.99
CA ALA A 62 12.73 39.56 -11.90
C ALA A 62 13.43 38.69 -12.97
N ASP A 63 12.61 37.80 -13.52
CA ASP A 63 12.58 37.23 -14.89
C ASP A 63 13.88 36.93 -15.63
N ASN A 64 14.07 35.67 -16.02
CA ASN A 64 14.28 35.37 -17.45
C ASN A 64 13.98 33.91 -17.82
N ASN A 65 13.25 33.78 -18.91
CA ASN A 65 12.90 32.63 -19.71
C ASN A 65 14.14 31.92 -20.30
N GLY A 66 14.14 30.60 -20.38
CA GLY A 66 15.11 29.86 -21.17
C GLY A 66 14.99 28.35 -20.97
N GLY A 67 14.23 27.68 -21.86
CA GLY A 67 14.20 26.24 -21.92
C GLY A 67 15.55 25.65 -22.33
N ASP A 68 15.89 24.53 -21.74
CA ASP A 68 16.77 23.58 -22.41
C ASP A 68 16.63 22.14 -21.85
N ASN A 69 16.56 21.25 -22.79
CA ASN A 69 16.54 19.81 -22.76
C ASN A 69 17.71 19.20 -21.94
N TYR A 70 17.42 18.38 -20.93
CA TYR A 70 18.41 17.46 -20.39
C TYR A 70 17.98 16.00 -20.54
N GLN A 71 18.54 15.36 -21.57
CA GLN A 71 18.57 13.93 -21.73
C GLN A 71 19.47 13.27 -20.67
N LYS A 72 18.91 12.27 -20.01
CA LYS A 72 19.52 11.41 -18.99
C LYS A 72 20.72 10.62 -19.53
N ARG A 73 21.86 10.72 -18.85
CA ARG A 73 22.93 9.73 -18.90
C ARG A 73 23.07 9.03 -17.55
N TYR A 74 22.56 7.80 -17.44
CA TYR A 74 22.89 6.91 -16.33
C TYR A 74 24.26 6.27 -16.60
N ARG A 75 25.23 6.56 -15.74
CA ARG A 75 26.50 5.83 -15.65
C ARG A 75 26.39 4.73 -14.61
N ASN A 76 26.38 3.52 -15.10
CA ASN A 76 26.54 2.29 -14.33
C ASN A 76 28.02 2.14 -13.94
N ARG A 77 28.33 2.13 -12.64
CA ARG A 77 29.64 1.72 -12.10
C ARG A 77 29.44 0.42 -11.34
N ASN A 78 29.85 -0.65 -11.98
CA ASN A 78 29.95 -1.97 -11.35
C ASN A 78 31.36 -2.24 -10.87
N ASN A 79 31.46 -2.51 -9.58
CA ASN A 79 32.16 -3.60 -8.90
C ASN A 79 33.60 -3.92 -9.34
N ARG A 80 34.54 -3.52 -8.51
CA ARG A 80 35.85 -4.17 -8.38
C ARG A 80 35.82 -5.04 -7.13
N ASN A 81 35.91 -6.32 -7.35
CA ASN A 81 36.16 -7.33 -6.34
C ASN A 81 37.67 -7.50 -6.22
N ASP A 82 38.28 -7.08 -5.13
CA ASP A 82 39.63 -7.37 -4.73
C ASP A 82 39.65 -8.73 -4.04
N ASN A 83 40.18 -9.72 -4.71
CA ASN A 83 40.59 -10.97 -4.07
C ASN A 83 42.11 -11.02 -4.11
N ARG A 84 42.77 -10.69 -3.00
CA ARG A 84 44.15 -11.04 -2.71
C ARG A 84 44.17 -12.41 -2.06
N SER A 85 44.81 -13.33 -2.68
CA SER A 85 45.36 -14.50 -2.01
C SER A 85 46.82 -14.63 -2.38
N ASP A 86 47.67 -14.50 -1.37
CA ASP A 86 49.08 -14.77 -1.38
C ASP A 86 49.35 -16.24 -1.73
N ASN A 87 50.23 -16.47 -2.66
CA ASN A 87 50.98 -17.72 -2.69
C ASN A 87 52.40 -17.45 -3.20
N ARG A 88 53.37 -17.49 -2.26
CA ARG A 88 54.79 -17.58 -2.51
C ARG A 88 55.13 -19.01 -2.92
N SER A 89 55.87 -19.16 -3.97
CA SER A 89 56.89 -20.21 -4.06
C SER A 89 57.95 -19.83 -5.07
N ASP A 90 59.15 -19.84 -4.56
CA ASP A 90 60.42 -19.68 -5.25
C ASP A 90 60.64 -20.73 -6.36
N ASN A 91 61.22 -20.32 -7.49
CA ASN A 91 62.25 -21.15 -8.08
C ASN A 91 63.18 -20.35 -9.00
N ARG A 92 64.51 -20.60 -8.79
CA ARG A 92 65.67 -20.03 -9.44
C ARG A 92 65.96 -20.71 -10.81
N GLY A 93 66.68 -19.98 -11.60
CA GLY A 93 67.56 -20.48 -12.69
C GLY A 93 67.14 -19.94 -14.05
N GLY A 94 67.87 -19.23 -14.77
CA GLY A 94 69.30 -19.23 -15.08
C GLY A 94 69.44 -18.82 -16.52
N ASN A 95 70.21 -17.79 -16.72
CA ASN A 95 71.22 -17.65 -17.82
C ASN A 95 70.80 -17.47 -19.30
N SER A 96 71.15 -16.40 -19.84
CA SER A 96 72.27 -16.01 -20.74
C SER A 96 71.88 -15.53 -22.15
N ASN A 97 72.42 -14.36 -22.41
CA ASN A 97 73.15 -13.90 -23.64
C ASN A 97 72.41 -13.76 -24.97
N GLY A 98 72.64 -12.59 -25.52
CA GLY A 98 72.93 -12.41 -26.94
C GLY A 98 72.45 -11.12 -27.55
N SER A 99 73.18 -10.05 -27.36
CA SER A 99 73.78 -9.12 -28.38
C SER A 99 73.10 -8.98 -29.74
N GLY A 100 72.91 -7.73 -30.14
CA GLY A 100 73.28 -7.33 -31.48
C GLY A 100 72.35 -6.40 -32.22
N ARG A 101 72.72 -5.12 -32.21
CA ARG A 101 72.87 -4.15 -33.33
C ARG A 101 71.74 -3.80 -34.29
N ASP A 102 71.49 -2.49 -34.25
CA ASP A 102 71.49 -1.50 -35.34
C ASP A 102 70.54 -1.65 -36.54
N GLY A 103 69.89 -0.50 -36.81
CA GLY A 103 69.55 -0.14 -38.18
C GLY A 103 68.25 0.66 -38.33
N SER A 104 68.40 1.99 -38.20
CA SER A 104 67.88 3.07 -39.05
C SER A 104 66.48 2.95 -39.73
N ASN A 105 65.75 3.98 -39.59
CA ASN A 105 64.96 4.72 -40.58
C ASN A 105 63.85 3.99 -41.37
N ASP A 106 62.61 4.33 -41.26
CA ASP A 106 62.00 5.32 -42.17
C ASP A 106 60.55 5.60 -41.83
N ARG A 107 60.15 6.83 -42.15
CA ARG A 107 58.82 7.41 -42.08
C ARG A 107 57.85 6.61 -42.98
N ASN A 108 56.64 6.31 -42.50
CA ASN A 108 55.45 6.71 -43.26
C ASN A 108 54.12 6.47 -42.47
N ASN A 109 53.40 7.50 -42.31
CA ASN A 109 52.00 7.80 -42.49
C ASN A 109 51.02 6.59 -42.57
N GLY A 110 49.93 6.67 -41.74
CA GLY A 110 48.70 6.06 -42.21
C GLY A 110 47.84 5.36 -41.16
N ASN A 111 47.02 6.13 -40.52
CA ASN A 111 45.61 5.79 -40.35
C ASN A 111 45.22 4.30 -40.30
N GLN A 112 45.20 3.66 -39.11
CA GLN A 112 44.39 2.47 -38.86
C GLN A 112 44.39 2.09 -37.38
N ASP A 113 43.52 2.69 -36.59
CA ASP A 113 43.14 2.13 -35.26
C ASP A 113 41.76 2.57 -34.76
N ASN A 114 40.74 2.46 -35.63
CA ASN A 114 39.36 2.65 -35.19
C ASN A 114 38.47 1.42 -35.36
N ASN A 115 39.02 0.27 -35.73
CA ASN A 115 38.22 -0.94 -36.02
C ASN A 115 38.23 -1.98 -34.88
N GLY A 116 39.09 -1.84 -33.86
CA GLY A 116 39.20 -2.79 -32.75
C GLY A 116 38.10 -2.59 -31.66
N ARG A 117 37.65 -1.35 -31.45
CA ARG A 117 36.64 -1.08 -30.39
C ARG A 117 35.23 -1.45 -30.82
N ASN A 118 34.92 -1.51 -32.09
CA ASN A 118 33.61 -1.88 -32.62
C ASN A 118 33.37 -3.39 -32.68
N ARG A 119 34.44 -4.20 -32.85
CA ARG A 119 34.33 -5.67 -32.83
C ARG A 119 34.01 -6.19 -31.42
N ASN A 120 34.61 -5.65 -30.37
CA ASN A 120 34.33 -6.05 -28.98
C ASN A 120 32.91 -5.66 -28.50
N ARG A 121 32.29 -4.62 -29.06
CA ARG A 121 30.88 -4.28 -28.77
C ARG A 121 29.90 -5.22 -29.48
N ARG A 122 30.17 -5.61 -30.72
CA ARG A 122 29.35 -6.58 -31.46
C ARG A 122 29.43 -7.98 -30.85
N ASP A 123 30.57 -8.41 -30.37
CA ASP A 123 30.73 -9.72 -29.71
C ASP A 123 30.05 -9.77 -28.33
N ARG A 124 30.05 -8.69 -27.57
CA ARG A 124 29.31 -8.63 -26.31
C ARG A 124 27.78 -8.65 -26.51
N ASN A 125 27.25 -7.99 -27.53
CA ASN A 125 25.84 -8.05 -27.88
C ASN A 125 25.47 -9.44 -28.42
N ASN A 126 26.28 -10.05 -29.30
CA ASN A 126 26.05 -11.39 -29.81
C ASN A 126 26.10 -12.47 -28.70
N ARG A 127 26.94 -12.31 -27.67
CA ARG A 127 26.98 -13.22 -26.52
C ARG A 127 25.74 -13.02 -25.61
N ARG A 128 25.24 -11.79 -25.46
CA ARG A 128 23.98 -11.52 -24.73
C ARG A 128 22.79 -12.10 -25.46
N ASP A 129 22.70 -11.93 -26.77
CA ASP A 129 21.61 -12.49 -27.59
C ASP A 129 21.66 -14.03 -27.67
N ARG A 130 22.84 -14.65 -27.73
CA ARG A 130 22.98 -16.12 -27.67
C ARG A 130 22.60 -16.67 -26.29
N ASN A 131 22.92 -15.96 -25.20
CA ASN A 131 22.55 -16.36 -23.85
C ASN A 131 21.06 -16.20 -23.61
N ASN A 132 20.43 -15.16 -24.18
CA ASN A 132 18.98 -14.92 -24.09
C ASN A 132 18.20 -15.95 -24.93
N ARG A 133 18.68 -16.30 -26.14
CA ARG A 133 18.09 -17.37 -26.97
C ARG A 133 18.23 -18.76 -26.33
N ASN A 134 19.30 -19.03 -25.60
CA ASN A 134 19.47 -20.30 -24.88
C ASN A 134 18.58 -20.38 -23.62
N ARG A 135 18.33 -19.26 -22.94
CA ARG A 135 17.35 -19.19 -21.81
C ARG A 135 15.94 -19.42 -22.33
N ASN A 136 15.52 -18.72 -23.39
CA ASN A 136 14.19 -18.91 -23.97
C ASN A 136 13.94 -20.35 -24.47
N ARG A 137 14.97 -21.03 -25.03
CA ARG A 137 14.82 -22.43 -25.44
C ARG A 137 14.75 -23.42 -24.27
N ARG A 138 15.31 -23.10 -23.10
CA ARG A 138 15.13 -23.89 -21.88
C ARG A 138 13.74 -23.69 -21.28
N ASP A 139 13.28 -22.45 -21.19
CA ASP A 139 11.95 -22.10 -20.69
C ASP A 139 10.83 -22.75 -21.52
N ASP A 140 10.97 -22.82 -22.86
CA ASP A 140 10.01 -23.49 -23.73
C ASP A 140 9.96 -25.00 -23.52
N ARG A 141 11.08 -25.66 -23.22
CA ARG A 141 11.13 -27.11 -22.95
C ARG A 141 10.52 -27.48 -21.59
N ASP A 142 10.58 -26.58 -20.63
CA ASP A 142 10.02 -26.80 -19.29
C ASP A 142 8.50 -26.62 -19.27
N THR A 143 7.93 -25.95 -20.26
CA THR A 143 6.48 -25.73 -20.42
C THR A 143 5.79 -26.72 -21.37
N GLU A 144 6.55 -27.57 -22.12
CA GLU A 144 5.97 -28.61 -22.99
C GLU A 144 5.34 -29.75 -22.15
N ILE A 145 4.05 -30.00 -22.38
CA ILE A 145 3.32 -31.12 -21.78
C ILE A 145 3.70 -32.39 -22.58
N ARG A 146 4.21 -33.40 -21.89
CA ARG A 146 4.59 -34.68 -22.49
C ARG A 146 3.53 -35.74 -22.14
N GLU A 147 3.39 -36.73 -23.02
CA GLU A 147 2.54 -37.89 -22.74
C GLU A 147 2.94 -38.53 -21.41
N GLY A 148 1.97 -38.73 -20.50
CA GLY A 148 2.19 -39.28 -19.18
C GLY A 148 2.58 -38.27 -18.09
N ASP A 149 2.56 -36.95 -18.35
CA ASP A 149 2.72 -35.95 -17.31
C ASP A 149 1.45 -35.85 -16.46
N VAL A 150 1.61 -35.87 -15.13
CA VAL A 150 0.52 -35.62 -14.19
C VAL A 150 0.42 -34.11 -13.96
N LEU A 151 -0.74 -33.53 -14.30
CA LEU A 151 -1.02 -32.11 -14.12
C LEU A 151 -1.84 -31.88 -12.87
N GLN A 152 -1.40 -30.92 -12.06
CA GLN A 152 -2.12 -30.46 -10.88
C GLN A 152 -2.68 -29.05 -11.12
N PRO A 153 -3.98 -28.81 -10.87
CA PRO A 153 -4.56 -27.47 -10.99
C PRO A 153 -3.96 -26.52 -9.96
N VAL A 154 -3.78 -25.28 -10.35
CA VAL A 154 -3.28 -24.19 -9.51
C VAL A 154 -4.03 -22.90 -9.81
N ALA A 155 -4.27 -22.12 -8.74
CA ALA A 155 -4.82 -20.77 -8.86
C ALA A 155 -4.06 -19.82 -7.94
N GLY A 156 -3.97 -18.55 -8.34
CA GLY A 156 -3.31 -17.52 -7.54
C GLY A 156 -3.13 -16.21 -8.28
N ILE A 157 -2.43 -15.28 -7.64
CA ILE A 157 -2.17 -13.94 -8.18
C ILE A 157 -0.78 -13.89 -8.80
N LEU A 158 -0.70 -13.41 -10.04
CA LEU A 158 0.55 -13.27 -10.78
C LEU A 158 1.38 -12.10 -10.27
N ASP A 159 2.57 -12.39 -9.81
CA ASP A 159 3.58 -11.40 -9.43
C ASP A 159 4.74 -11.44 -10.44
N ILE A 160 4.89 -10.35 -11.21
CA ILE A 160 5.94 -10.22 -12.21
C ILE A 160 7.06 -9.37 -11.61
N LEU A 161 8.24 -9.96 -11.58
CA LEU A 161 9.50 -9.35 -11.17
C LEU A 161 10.36 -9.05 -12.41
N ASP A 162 11.54 -8.45 -12.25
CA ASP A 162 12.36 -7.97 -13.37
C ASP A 162 12.63 -9.03 -14.46
N ASN A 163 12.95 -10.26 -14.05
CA ASN A 163 13.41 -11.32 -14.97
C ASN A 163 12.64 -12.64 -14.85
N TYR A 164 11.67 -12.72 -13.96
CA TYR A 164 10.89 -13.92 -13.68
C TYR A 164 9.51 -13.54 -13.10
N ALA A 165 8.57 -14.49 -13.15
CA ALA A 165 7.25 -14.31 -12.62
C ALA A 165 6.83 -15.52 -11.80
N PHE A 166 5.93 -15.30 -10.82
CA PHE A 166 5.35 -16.33 -9.99
C PHE A 166 3.85 -16.16 -9.87
N VAL A 167 3.11 -17.25 -9.84
CA VAL A 167 1.75 -17.28 -9.31
C VAL A 167 1.86 -17.49 -7.81
N ARG A 168 1.44 -16.49 -7.03
CA ARG A 168 1.33 -16.55 -5.58
C ARG A 168 0.11 -17.37 -5.20
N THR A 169 0.33 -18.53 -4.59
CA THR A 169 -0.75 -19.48 -4.27
C THR A 169 -1.32 -19.30 -2.86
N SER A 170 -0.60 -18.59 -2.00
CA SER A 170 -0.98 -18.32 -0.60
C SER A 170 -1.35 -16.85 -0.38
N GLY A 171 -2.12 -16.25 -1.30
CA GLY A 171 -2.52 -14.85 -1.26
C GLY A 171 -1.54 -13.93 -1.96
N TYR A 172 -1.04 -12.87 -1.28
CA TYR A 172 -0.19 -11.82 -1.88
C TYR A 172 1.27 -11.89 -1.46
N SER A 173 1.58 -12.70 -0.47
CA SER A 173 2.95 -12.90 0.01
C SER A 173 3.66 -14.03 -0.73
N ALA A 174 4.99 -13.95 -0.82
CA ALA A 174 5.80 -15.04 -1.37
C ALA A 174 5.71 -16.26 -0.46
N GLY A 175 5.50 -17.44 -1.06
CA GLY A 175 5.33 -18.69 -0.36
C GLY A 175 6.15 -19.86 -0.95
N PRO A 176 6.30 -20.96 -0.20
CA PRO A 176 7.08 -22.13 -0.65
C PRO A 176 6.41 -22.90 -1.80
N HIS A 177 5.09 -22.72 -1.98
CA HIS A 177 4.29 -23.38 -3.02
C HIS A 177 4.02 -22.49 -4.23
N ASP A 178 4.70 -21.35 -4.33
CA ASP A 178 4.56 -20.47 -5.48
C ASP A 178 4.99 -21.17 -6.77
N VAL A 179 4.29 -20.85 -7.85
CA VAL A 179 4.47 -21.49 -9.14
C VAL A 179 5.24 -20.58 -10.08
N TYR A 180 6.34 -21.07 -10.65
CA TYR A 180 7.14 -20.31 -11.61
C TYR A 180 6.40 -20.15 -12.93
N VAL A 181 6.41 -18.92 -13.47
CA VAL A 181 5.86 -18.60 -14.79
C VAL A 181 6.98 -18.06 -15.68
N SER A 182 7.16 -18.68 -16.84
CA SER A 182 8.19 -18.22 -17.78
C SER A 182 7.83 -16.85 -18.36
N MET A 183 8.83 -15.98 -18.53
CA MET A 183 8.62 -14.66 -19.14
C MET A 183 8.14 -14.75 -20.59
N ASN A 184 8.39 -15.87 -21.26
CA ASN A 184 7.87 -16.15 -22.60
C ASN A 184 6.35 -16.34 -22.56
N MET A 185 5.85 -17.14 -21.58
CA MET A 185 4.41 -17.32 -21.35
C MET A 185 3.73 -15.99 -20.97
N VAL A 186 4.35 -15.20 -20.10
CA VAL A 186 3.84 -13.85 -19.73
C VAL A 186 3.62 -12.99 -20.97
N ARG A 187 4.61 -12.92 -21.87
CA ARG A 187 4.54 -12.09 -23.08
C ARG A 187 3.54 -12.64 -24.09
N LYS A 188 3.54 -13.96 -24.32
CA LYS A 188 2.68 -14.62 -25.30
C LYS A 188 1.19 -14.49 -24.94
N SER A 189 0.86 -14.62 -23.66
CA SER A 189 -0.54 -14.53 -23.19
C SER A 189 -0.91 -13.12 -22.70
N GLY A 190 -0.07 -12.10 -22.89
CA GLY A 190 -0.36 -10.72 -22.50
C GLY A 190 -0.66 -10.54 -21.02
N LEU A 191 -0.02 -11.35 -20.16
CA LEU A 191 -0.24 -11.33 -18.72
C LEU A 191 0.34 -10.07 -18.09
N ARG A 192 -0.30 -9.60 -17.03
CA ARG A 192 0.09 -8.41 -16.27
C ARG A 192 0.21 -8.73 -14.78
N ARG A 193 1.07 -8.01 -14.08
CA ARG A 193 1.18 -8.12 -12.62
C ARG A 193 -0.20 -7.88 -11.98
N GLY A 194 -0.59 -8.73 -11.02
CA GLY A 194 -1.90 -8.67 -10.37
C GLY A 194 -3.00 -9.46 -11.08
N ASP A 195 -2.73 -10.15 -12.21
CA ASP A 195 -3.70 -11.05 -12.81
C ASP A 195 -3.98 -12.25 -11.91
N ALA A 196 -5.24 -12.62 -11.74
CA ALA A 196 -5.61 -13.89 -11.16
C ALA A 196 -5.53 -14.98 -12.22
N ILE A 197 -4.65 -15.94 -12.03
CA ILE A 197 -4.38 -17.03 -12.96
C ILE A 197 -5.00 -18.32 -12.42
N VAL A 198 -5.72 -19.04 -13.27
CA VAL A 198 -6.05 -20.44 -13.07
C VAL A 198 -5.36 -21.24 -14.16
N GLY A 199 -4.71 -22.34 -13.81
CA GLY A 199 -3.94 -23.12 -14.74
C GLY A 199 -3.47 -24.45 -14.14
N ALA A 200 -2.46 -25.05 -14.74
CA ALA A 200 -1.91 -26.32 -14.29
C ALA A 200 -0.38 -26.30 -14.23
N VAL A 201 0.14 -26.95 -13.20
CA VAL A 201 1.57 -27.24 -13.03
C VAL A 201 1.83 -28.72 -13.31
N ARG A 202 3.05 -29.02 -13.77
CA ARG A 202 3.50 -30.40 -13.94
C ARG A 202 4.10 -30.90 -12.63
N MET A 203 3.60 -32.04 -12.15
CA MET A 203 4.17 -32.72 -11.00
C MET A 203 5.46 -33.44 -11.39
N PRO A 204 6.49 -33.46 -10.52
CA PRO A 204 7.68 -34.28 -10.73
C PRO A 204 7.30 -35.76 -10.85
N ARG A 205 7.87 -36.47 -11.82
CA ARG A 205 7.67 -37.92 -11.94
C ARG A 205 8.34 -38.63 -10.76
N GLU A 206 7.62 -39.53 -10.10
CA GLU A 206 8.19 -40.45 -9.12
C GLU A 206 9.28 -41.29 -9.80
N GLY A 207 10.52 -41.20 -9.31
CA GLY A 207 11.66 -41.99 -9.85
C GLY A 207 12.64 -41.22 -10.74
N SER A 208 12.41 -39.94 -11.07
CA SER A 208 13.48 -39.15 -11.69
C SER A 208 14.57 -38.87 -10.65
N SER A 209 15.65 -39.68 -10.72
CA SER A 209 16.84 -39.54 -9.88
C SER A 209 17.27 -38.08 -9.85
N GLN A 210 17.28 -37.52 -8.66
CA GLN A 210 17.68 -36.16 -8.36
C GLN A 210 19.15 -35.96 -8.76
N ASN A 211 19.37 -35.53 -9.98
CA ASN A 211 20.64 -34.93 -10.34
C ASN A 211 20.80 -33.67 -9.47
N HIS A 212 21.67 -33.74 -8.49
CA HIS A 212 21.89 -32.75 -7.43
C HIS A 212 22.25 -31.34 -7.92
N ASN A 213 22.50 -31.15 -9.23
CA ASN A 213 22.94 -29.86 -9.81
C ASN A 213 21.83 -29.01 -10.42
N ASN A 214 20.55 -29.44 -10.43
CA ASN A 214 19.48 -28.66 -11.08
C ASN A 214 18.17 -28.74 -10.29
N ARG A 215 18.20 -28.43 -8.98
CA ARG A 215 16.98 -28.30 -8.16
C ARG A 215 16.24 -27.04 -8.59
N GLN A 216 15.28 -27.18 -9.49
CA GLN A 216 14.25 -26.18 -9.70
C GLN A 216 13.45 -26.09 -8.40
N LYS A 217 13.59 -24.96 -7.68
CA LYS A 217 12.97 -24.76 -6.36
C LYS A 217 11.44 -24.70 -6.44
N PHE A 218 10.89 -24.34 -7.62
CA PHE A 218 9.48 -24.14 -7.86
C PHE A 218 9.01 -24.91 -9.09
N ASN A 219 7.79 -25.43 -9.07
CA ASN A 219 7.19 -26.10 -10.22
C ASN A 219 6.81 -25.06 -11.29
N PRO A 220 7.04 -25.35 -12.59
CA PRO A 220 6.65 -24.44 -13.66
C PRO A 220 5.16 -24.55 -14.00
N LEU A 221 4.53 -23.41 -14.28
CA LEU A 221 3.22 -23.36 -14.90
C LEU A 221 3.33 -23.83 -16.35
N VAL A 222 2.55 -24.84 -16.74
CA VAL A 222 2.59 -25.42 -18.10
C VAL A 222 1.36 -25.06 -18.92
N ARG A 223 0.24 -24.73 -18.29
CA ARG A 223 -1.01 -24.34 -18.98
C ARG A 223 -1.73 -23.23 -18.21
N ILE A 224 -2.30 -22.30 -18.95
CA ILE A 224 -3.20 -21.26 -18.43
C ILE A 224 -4.61 -21.61 -18.89
N ASP A 225 -5.54 -21.77 -17.97
CA ASP A 225 -6.93 -22.08 -18.24
C ASP A 225 -7.77 -20.81 -18.27
N SER A 226 -7.52 -19.88 -17.33
CA SER A 226 -8.16 -18.56 -17.33
C SER A 226 -7.29 -17.48 -16.70
N VAL A 227 -7.57 -16.23 -17.10
CA VAL A 227 -6.94 -15.00 -16.57
C VAL A 227 -8.05 -14.07 -16.13
N ASN A 228 -8.14 -13.78 -14.82
CA ASN A 228 -9.22 -12.97 -14.24
C ASN A 228 -10.62 -13.48 -14.58
N GLY A 229 -10.80 -14.79 -14.73
CA GLY A 229 -12.08 -15.41 -15.11
C GLY A 229 -12.39 -15.40 -16.59
N LEU A 230 -11.53 -14.80 -17.45
CA LEU A 230 -11.67 -14.76 -18.90
C LEU A 230 -10.73 -15.77 -19.56
N SER A 231 -10.99 -16.13 -20.84
CA SER A 231 -9.99 -16.88 -21.60
C SER A 231 -8.71 -16.05 -21.80
N PRO A 232 -7.54 -16.68 -21.96
CA PRO A 232 -6.28 -15.96 -22.14
C PRO A 232 -6.30 -14.98 -23.32
N GLU A 233 -7.02 -15.35 -24.43
CA GLU A 233 -7.14 -14.52 -25.62
C GLU A 233 -7.97 -13.25 -25.35
N MET A 234 -9.10 -13.37 -24.67
CA MET A 234 -9.93 -12.23 -24.26
C MET A 234 -9.19 -11.33 -23.26
N ALA A 235 -8.51 -11.95 -22.31
CA ALA A 235 -7.72 -11.22 -21.31
C ALA A 235 -6.58 -10.40 -21.94
N ALA A 236 -5.97 -10.88 -23.02
CA ALA A 236 -4.91 -10.17 -23.72
C ALA A 236 -5.40 -8.88 -24.43
N GLN A 237 -6.68 -8.85 -24.82
CA GLN A 237 -7.28 -7.72 -25.55
C GLN A 237 -7.78 -6.59 -24.63
N ARG A 238 -7.81 -6.80 -23.30
CA ARG A 238 -8.29 -5.78 -22.36
C ARG A 238 -7.48 -4.49 -22.41
N PRO A 239 -8.09 -3.32 -22.18
CA PRO A 239 -7.37 -2.05 -22.15
C PRO A 239 -6.35 -2.03 -21.03
N GLU A 240 -5.29 -1.24 -21.17
CA GLU A 240 -4.30 -1.00 -20.11
C GLU A 240 -4.82 0.09 -19.18
N PHE A 241 -4.73 -0.11 -17.87
CA PHE A 241 -5.17 0.86 -16.86
C PHE A 241 -4.58 2.27 -17.09
N ALA A 242 -3.32 2.35 -17.51
CA ALA A 242 -2.64 3.62 -17.77
C ALA A 242 -3.21 4.40 -18.96
N LYS A 243 -3.90 3.72 -19.87
CA LYS A 243 -4.51 4.33 -21.09
C LYS A 243 -5.97 4.73 -20.89
N LEU A 244 -6.58 4.34 -19.75
CA LEU A 244 -7.97 4.68 -19.45
C LEU A 244 -8.08 6.17 -19.07
N THR A 245 -9.11 6.86 -19.60
CA THR A 245 -9.33 8.30 -19.36
C THR A 245 -9.84 8.54 -17.95
N PRO A 246 -9.11 9.28 -17.11
CA PRO A 246 -9.52 9.57 -15.74
C PRO A 246 -10.51 10.73 -15.68
N LEU A 247 -11.57 10.57 -14.88
CA LEU A 247 -12.55 11.61 -14.57
C LEU A 247 -12.51 11.97 -13.08
N TYR A 248 -13.10 13.11 -12.73
CA TYR A 248 -13.42 13.42 -11.33
C TYR A 248 -14.48 12.47 -10.81
N PRO A 249 -14.47 12.16 -9.50
CA PRO A 249 -15.57 11.45 -8.84
C PRO A 249 -16.89 12.21 -9.05
N ASN A 250 -17.88 11.56 -9.66
CA ASN A 250 -19.20 12.12 -9.95
C ASN A 250 -20.35 11.16 -9.58
N GLN A 251 -20.02 9.99 -9.06
CA GLN A 251 -20.96 9.00 -8.53
C GLN A 251 -20.68 8.81 -7.05
N ARG A 252 -21.62 9.23 -6.22
CA ARG A 252 -21.47 9.18 -4.75
C ARG A 252 -21.57 7.75 -4.24
N LEU A 253 -20.66 7.38 -3.33
CA LEU A 253 -20.76 6.21 -2.47
C LEU A 253 -21.37 6.64 -1.13
N ARG A 254 -22.67 6.41 -0.94
CA ARG A 254 -23.35 6.73 0.33
C ARG A 254 -22.96 5.72 1.41
N LEU A 255 -22.54 6.23 2.55
CA LEU A 255 -22.10 5.41 3.69
C LEU A 255 -23.18 5.26 4.77
N GLU A 256 -24.24 6.05 4.71
CA GLU A 256 -25.35 5.92 5.64
C GLU A 256 -25.99 4.52 5.52
N THR A 257 -26.10 3.80 6.65
CA THR A 257 -26.73 2.48 6.76
C THR A 257 -27.90 2.50 7.72
N THR A 258 -27.64 2.52 9.02
CA THR A 258 -28.67 2.54 10.06
C THR A 258 -28.68 3.86 10.81
N LYS A 259 -29.79 4.15 11.50
CA LYS A 259 -29.95 5.34 12.34
C LYS A 259 -28.86 5.44 13.42
N GLU A 260 -28.44 4.31 13.95
CA GLU A 260 -27.51 4.18 15.07
C GLU A 260 -26.07 4.44 14.63
N ASN A 261 -25.73 4.19 13.36
CA ASN A 261 -24.39 4.41 12.84
C ASN A 261 -24.13 5.89 12.52
N ILE A 262 -23.92 6.67 13.60
CA ILE A 262 -23.67 8.10 13.51
C ILE A 262 -22.37 8.40 12.72
N THR A 263 -21.38 7.51 12.77
CA THR A 263 -20.10 7.69 12.08
C THR A 263 -20.28 7.82 10.57
N THR A 264 -20.96 6.87 9.95
CA THR A 264 -21.16 6.86 8.49
C THR A 264 -22.11 7.96 8.04
N ARG A 265 -23.14 8.25 8.85
CA ARG A 265 -24.06 9.38 8.63
C ARG A 265 -23.31 10.72 8.62
N LEU A 266 -22.43 10.93 9.59
CA LEU A 266 -21.64 12.15 9.69
C LEU A 266 -20.66 12.29 8.52
N ILE A 267 -19.95 11.20 8.15
CA ILE A 267 -19.02 11.22 7.02
C ILE A 267 -19.73 11.64 5.73
N ASP A 268 -20.90 11.10 5.46
CA ASP A 268 -21.71 11.46 4.29
C ASP A 268 -22.04 12.96 4.21
N LEU A 269 -22.19 13.64 5.35
CA LEU A 269 -22.51 15.06 5.42
C LEU A 269 -21.29 15.98 5.29
N ILE A 270 -20.13 15.54 5.82
CA ILE A 270 -18.97 16.43 5.89
C ILE A 270 -17.88 16.08 4.88
N MET A 271 -17.77 14.83 4.46
CA MET A 271 -16.80 14.34 3.49
C MET A 271 -17.46 13.32 2.56
N PRO A 272 -18.38 13.74 1.68
CA PRO A 272 -18.96 12.79 0.72
C PRO A 272 -17.88 12.11 -0.12
N ILE A 273 -17.99 10.79 -0.26
CA ILE A 273 -17.05 9.98 -1.02
C ILE A 273 -17.68 9.59 -2.35
N GLY A 274 -16.93 9.72 -3.42
CA GLY A 274 -17.34 9.29 -4.76
C GLY A 274 -16.50 8.14 -5.30
N LYS A 275 -17.03 7.40 -6.26
CA LYS A 275 -16.28 6.39 -7.01
C LYS A 275 -15.09 7.07 -7.69
N GLY A 276 -13.89 6.54 -7.45
CA GLY A 276 -12.64 7.16 -7.92
C GLY A 276 -11.99 8.14 -6.94
N GLN A 277 -12.51 8.29 -5.72
CA GLN A 277 -11.99 9.19 -4.70
C GLN A 277 -10.59 8.78 -4.21
N ARG A 278 -9.74 9.78 -3.92
CA ARG A 278 -8.48 9.64 -3.19
C ARG A 278 -8.65 10.28 -1.82
N ALA A 279 -9.10 9.50 -0.84
CA ALA A 279 -9.42 10.02 0.49
C ALA A 279 -8.32 9.68 1.50
N LEU A 280 -8.06 10.61 2.41
CA LEU A 280 -7.19 10.44 3.56
C LEU A 280 -8.00 10.54 4.85
N ILE A 281 -7.85 9.56 5.73
CA ILE A 281 -8.31 9.61 7.12
C ILE A 281 -7.11 9.99 7.98
N VAL A 282 -7.00 11.25 8.33
CA VAL A 282 -5.90 11.81 9.11
C VAL A 282 -6.18 11.61 10.58
N SER A 283 -5.37 10.80 11.24
CA SER A 283 -5.66 10.36 12.60
C SER A 283 -4.44 10.47 13.53
N PRO A 284 -4.56 11.17 14.66
CA PRO A 284 -3.64 10.99 15.76
C PRO A 284 -3.83 9.60 16.39
N PRO A 285 -2.82 9.09 17.14
CA PRO A 285 -2.94 7.81 17.84
C PRO A 285 -4.16 7.78 18.78
N LYS A 286 -4.87 6.64 18.83
CA LYS A 286 -6.02 6.38 19.72
C LYS A 286 -7.28 7.22 19.44
N ALA A 287 -7.42 7.84 18.28
CA ALA A 287 -8.60 8.64 17.91
C ALA A 287 -9.75 7.82 17.25
N GLY A 288 -9.62 6.48 17.18
CA GLY A 288 -10.66 5.62 16.61
C GLY A 288 -10.53 5.33 15.11
N LYS A 289 -9.30 5.45 14.56
CA LYS A 289 -8.97 5.17 13.16
C LYS A 289 -9.57 3.87 12.63
N THR A 290 -9.30 2.75 13.30
CA THR A 290 -9.73 1.40 12.89
C THR A 290 -11.26 1.28 12.89
N THR A 291 -11.96 1.84 13.89
CA THR A 291 -13.43 1.84 13.96
C THR A 291 -14.05 2.62 12.80
N VAL A 292 -13.48 3.78 12.44
CA VAL A 292 -13.95 4.56 11.29
C VAL A 292 -13.79 3.75 10.01
N LEU A 293 -12.64 3.10 9.82
CA LEU A 293 -12.35 2.29 8.64
C LEU A 293 -13.29 1.07 8.53
N GLN A 294 -13.56 0.37 9.64
CA GLN A 294 -14.51 -0.74 9.71
C GLN A 294 -15.94 -0.28 9.37
N ASN A 295 -16.37 0.87 9.90
CA ASN A 295 -17.67 1.44 9.57
C ASN A 295 -17.81 1.76 8.08
N ILE A 296 -16.78 2.33 7.45
CA ILE A 296 -16.75 2.59 6.00
C ILE A 296 -16.80 1.27 5.22
N ALA A 297 -15.99 0.27 5.59
CA ALA A 297 -15.98 -1.03 4.96
C ALA A 297 -17.36 -1.70 4.99
N ASN A 298 -17.99 -1.73 6.15
CA ASN A 298 -19.32 -2.31 6.35
C ASN A 298 -20.40 -1.55 5.59
N ALA A 299 -20.30 -0.22 5.51
CA ALA A 299 -21.23 0.59 4.73
C ALA A 299 -21.13 0.29 3.23
N ILE A 300 -19.91 0.18 2.70
CA ILE A 300 -19.67 -0.15 1.29
C ILE A 300 -20.23 -1.53 0.97
N THR A 301 -19.93 -2.55 1.77
CA THR A 301 -20.42 -3.92 1.51
C THR A 301 -21.94 -4.06 1.66
N THR A 302 -22.57 -3.20 2.47
CA THR A 302 -24.02 -3.19 2.66
C THR A 302 -24.74 -2.48 1.51
N ASN A 303 -24.25 -1.31 1.12
CA ASN A 303 -24.93 -0.43 0.17
C ASN A 303 -24.52 -0.72 -1.29
N TYR A 304 -23.32 -1.29 -1.51
CA TYR A 304 -22.72 -1.52 -2.83
C TYR A 304 -22.10 -2.92 -2.92
N PRO A 305 -22.91 -3.98 -2.84
CA PRO A 305 -22.40 -5.37 -2.89
C PRO A 305 -21.74 -5.70 -4.24
N GLU A 306 -21.99 -4.91 -5.29
CA GLU A 306 -21.33 -5.01 -6.60
C GLU A 306 -19.89 -4.48 -6.58
N CYS A 307 -19.53 -3.60 -5.63
CA CYS A 307 -18.18 -3.09 -5.52
C CYS A 307 -17.23 -4.13 -4.93
N HIS A 308 -16.08 -4.33 -5.54
CA HIS A 308 -15.04 -5.17 -4.99
C HIS A 308 -14.27 -4.43 -3.90
N LEU A 309 -14.45 -4.86 -2.65
CA LEU A 309 -13.78 -4.25 -1.49
C LEU A 309 -12.49 -5.00 -1.16
N MET A 310 -11.38 -4.28 -1.16
CA MET A 310 -10.05 -4.75 -0.73
C MET A 310 -9.60 -3.95 0.50
N VAL A 311 -9.15 -4.63 1.55
CA VAL A 311 -8.58 -4.02 2.75
C VAL A 311 -7.12 -4.41 2.84
N VAL A 312 -6.23 -3.42 2.73
CA VAL A 312 -4.77 -3.61 2.75
C VAL A 312 -4.22 -3.12 4.09
N LEU A 313 -3.75 -4.05 4.90
CA LEU A 313 -3.21 -3.79 6.24
C LEU A 313 -1.69 -3.94 6.22
N VAL A 314 -0.99 -2.85 6.55
CA VAL A 314 0.48 -2.77 6.46
C VAL A 314 1.07 -2.48 7.83
N ASP A 315 1.94 -3.38 8.31
CA ASP A 315 2.62 -3.24 9.61
C ASP A 315 1.61 -3.13 10.77
N GLU A 316 0.42 -3.77 10.62
CA GLU A 316 -0.60 -3.84 11.66
C GLU A 316 -0.42 -5.09 12.54
N ARG A 317 -1.10 -5.12 13.67
CA ARG A 317 -1.03 -6.21 14.63
C ARG A 317 -1.83 -7.43 14.14
N PRO A 318 -1.37 -8.67 14.40
CA PRO A 318 -2.11 -9.89 14.02
C PRO A 318 -3.55 -9.92 14.54
N GLU A 319 -3.79 -9.45 15.77
CA GLU A 319 -5.14 -9.37 16.34
C GLU A 319 -6.05 -8.37 15.60
N GLU A 320 -5.51 -7.23 15.15
CA GLU A 320 -6.26 -6.24 14.36
C GLU A 320 -6.58 -6.77 12.95
N VAL A 321 -5.67 -7.57 12.37
CA VAL A 321 -5.92 -8.27 11.11
C VAL A 321 -7.06 -9.28 11.25
N THR A 322 -7.03 -10.10 12.30
CA THR A 322 -8.07 -11.09 12.58
C THR A 322 -9.43 -10.42 12.81
N ASP A 323 -9.45 -9.30 13.55
CA ASP A 323 -10.68 -8.54 13.79
C ASP A 323 -11.26 -7.98 12.49
N MET A 324 -10.42 -7.43 11.62
CA MET A 324 -10.83 -6.94 10.30
C MET A 324 -11.37 -8.07 9.42
N GLN A 325 -10.72 -9.22 9.38
CA GLN A 325 -11.17 -10.41 8.62
C GLN A 325 -12.54 -10.93 9.08
N ARG A 326 -12.85 -10.80 10.37
CA ARG A 326 -14.12 -11.24 10.92
C ARG A 326 -15.24 -10.21 10.76
N SER A 327 -14.89 -8.93 10.79
CA SER A 327 -15.86 -7.82 10.78
C SER A 327 -16.23 -7.35 9.37
N VAL A 328 -15.39 -7.58 8.36
CA VAL A 328 -15.56 -7.04 7.01
C VAL A 328 -15.76 -8.16 5.99
N LYS A 329 -16.81 -8.05 5.18
CA LYS A 329 -17.04 -8.91 4.02
C LYS A 329 -16.29 -8.34 2.80
N GLY A 330 -15.00 -8.61 2.69
CA GLY A 330 -14.13 -8.12 1.63
C GLY A 330 -12.84 -8.92 1.57
N GLU A 331 -12.00 -8.64 0.60
CA GLU A 331 -10.69 -9.26 0.46
C GLU A 331 -9.71 -8.55 1.42
N VAL A 332 -9.29 -9.24 2.50
CA VAL A 332 -8.34 -8.69 3.48
C VAL A 332 -6.93 -9.18 3.16
N ILE A 333 -6.06 -8.23 2.84
CA ILE A 333 -4.67 -8.43 2.45
C ILE A 333 -3.79 -7.83 3.54
N ALA A 334 -2.99 -8.64 4.20
CA ALA A 334 -2.23 -8.16 5.35
C ALA A 334 -0.76 -8.56 5.29
N SER A 335 0.08 -7.66 5.81
CA SER A 335 1.48 -7.91 6.15
C SER A 335 1.72 -7.34 7.54
N THR A 336 1.77 -8.23 8.54
CA THR A 336 1.85 -7.89 9.97
C THR A 336 3.24 -7.39 10.38
N PHE A 337 3.34 -6.71 11.52
CA PHE A 337 4.55 -6.01 11.97
C PHE A 337 5.78 -6.92 12.16
N ASP A 338 5.58 -8.23 12.29
CA ASP A 338 6.62 -9.25 12.37
C ASP A 338 7.28 -9.59 11.03
N CYS A 339 6.69 -9.09 9.91
CA CYS A 339 7.26 -9.25 8.57
C CYS A 339 8.32 -8.16 8.28
N PRO A 340 9.32 -8.46 7.44
CA PRO A 340 10.30 -7.46 7.02
C PRO A 340 9.65 -6.36 6.15
N PRO A 341 10.22 -5.12 6.14
CA PRO A 341 9.68 -3.99 5.38
C PRO A 341 9.47 -4.26 3.88
N SER A 342 10.32 -5.09 3.28
CA SER A 342 10.17 -5.51 1.87
C SER A 342 8.90 -6.30 1.60
N ASN A 343 8.38 -7.07 2.58
CA ASN A 343 7.10 -7.77 2.44
C ASN A 343 5.94 -6.77 2.42
N HIS A 344 5.96 -5.75 3.28
CA HIS A 344 4.95 -4.71 3.31
C HIS A 344 4.82 -4.01 1.95
N THR A 345 5.95 -3.67 1.33
CA THR A 345 5.97 -3.01 0.02
C THR A 345 5.49 -3.94 -1.09
N THR A 346 5.97 -5.20 -1.11
CA THR A 346 5.62 -6.18 -2.16
C THR A 346 4.13 -6.52 -2.13
N VAL A 347 3.57 -6.79 -0.93
CA VAL A 347 2.15 -7.12 -0.75
C VAL A 347 1.27 -5.94 -1.18
N SER A 348 1.62 -4.73 -0.77
CA SER A 348 0.87 -3.52 -1.14
C SER A 348 0.91 -3.23 -2.64
N GLU A 349 2.08 -3.41 -3.28
CA GLU A 349 2.21 -3.25 -4.72
C GLU A 349 1.39 -4.29 -5.50
N LEU A 350 1.41 -5.55 -5.06
CA LEU A 350 0.64 -6.59 -5.71
C LEU A 350 -0.87 -6.36 -5.54
N ALA A 351 -1.30 -5.90 -4.35
CA ALA A 351 -2.69 -5.55 -4.08
C ALA A 351 -3.20 -4.42 -5.00
N ILE A 352 -2.46 -3.33 -5.15
CA ILE A 352 -2.88 -2.24 -6.04
C ILE A 352 -2.84 -2.63 -7.53
N GLU A 353 -1.90 -3.47 -7.94
CA GLU A 353 -1.90 -4.01 -9.30
C GLU A 353 -3.09 -4.95 -9.52
N ARG A 354 -3.48 -5.77 -8.52
CA ARG A 354 -4.72 -6.55 -8.58
C ARG A 354 -5.96 -5.66 -8.73
N ALA A 355 -6.07 -4.61 -7.93
CA ALA A 355 -7.16 -3.64 -8.04
C ALA A 355 -7.29 -3.05 -9.46
N LYS A 356 -6.14 -2.68 -10.07
CA LYS A 356 -6.12 -2.18 -11.45
C LYS A 356 -6.62 -3.23 -12.46
N ARG A 357 -6.29 -4.52 -12.27
CA ARG A 357 -6.78 -5.60 -13.17
C ARG A 357 -8.28 -5.75 -13.13
N LEU A 358 -8.89 -5.57 -11.95
CA LEU A 358 -10.34 -5.60 -11.79
C LEU A 358 -11.00 -4.38 -12.47
N VAL A 359 -10.41 -3.20 -12.33
CA VAL A 359 -10.91 -1.98 -13.01
C VAL A 359 -10.77 -2.08 -14.53
N GLU A 360 -9.73 -2.73 -15.07
CA GLU A 360 -9.60 -3.00 -16.50
C GLU A 360 -10.73 -3.89 -17.05
N GLN A 361 -11.44 -4.63 -16.18
CA GLN A 361 -12.63 -5.40 -16.50
C GLN A 361 -13.94 -4.60 -16.34
N GLY A 362 -13.85 -3.32 -16.01
CA GLY A 362 -15.02 -2.46 -15.79
C GLY A 362 -15.60 -2.52 -14.38
N MET A 363 -14.93 -3.15 -13.43
CA MET A 363 -15.42 -3.25 -12.05
C MET A 363 -15.15 -1.96 -11.25
N ASP A 364 -16.04 -1.68 -10.30
CA ASP A 364 -15.81 -0.68 -9.26
C ASP A 364 -15.07 -1.32 -8.09
N VAL A 365 -13.89 -0.79 -7.80
CA VAL A 365 -13.01 -1.31 -6.75
C VAL A 365 -12.79 -0.25 -5.67
N VAL A 366 -12.97 -0.65 -4.42
CA VAL A 366 -12.65 0.20 -3.26
C VAL A 366 -11.50 -0.44 -2.48
N VAL A 367 -10.41 0.30 -2.32
CA VAL A 367 -9.24 -0.10 -1.54
C VAL A 367 -9.18 0.72 -0.27
N LEU A 368 -9.26 0.07 0.88
CA LEU A 368 -9.00 0.66 2.18
C LEU A 368 -7.56 0.32 2.59
N LEU A 369 -6.72 1.34 2.80
CA LEU A 369 -5.31 1.14 3.19
C LEU A 369 -5.08 1.59 4.64
N ASP A 370 -4.65 0.71 5.49
CA ASP A 370 -4.22 1.01 6.86
C ASP A 370 -2.76 0.57 7.09
N SER A 371 -1.75 1.43 7.09
CA SER A 371 -1.78 2.87 6.86
C SER A 371 -0.75 3.32 5.82
N ILE A 372 -1.01 4.43 5.14
CA ILE A 372 -0.06 5.00 4.17
C ILE A 372 1.24 5.49 4.85
N THR A 373 1.17 5.93 6.11
CA THR A 373 2.34 6.32 6.88
C THR A 373 3.28 5.15 7.12
N ARG A 374 2.74 3.99 7.51
CA ARG A 374 3.54 2.76 7.69
C ARG A 374 4.07 2.22 6.36
N LEU A 375 3.28 2.31 5.31
CA LEU A 375 3.75 1.98 3.95
C LEU A 375 4.91 2.88 3.53
N GLY A 376 4.84 4.18 3.78
CA GLY A 376 5.94 5.13 3.54
C GLY A 376 7.21 4.79 4.33
N ARG A 377 7.08 4.41 5.60
CA ARG A 377 8.18 3.92 6.43
C ARG A 377 8.78 2.63 5.86
N ALA A 378 7.94 1.69 5.42
CA ALA A 378 8.39 0.43 4.82
C ALA A 378 9.23 0.68 3.56
N TYR A 379 8.81 1.59 2.69
CA TYR A 379 9.60 1.99 1.53
C TYR A 379 10.92 2.66 1.92
N ASN A 380 10.91 3.53 2.94
CA ASN A 380 12.14 4.16 3.43
C ASN A 380 13.15 3.14 3.97
N ASN A 381 12.66 2.09 4.63
CA ASN A 381 13.50 1.04 5.22
C ASN A 381 13.95 -0.03 4.22
N SER A 382 13.20 -0.23 3.11
CA SER A 382 13.49 -1.27 2.11
C SER A 382 14.21 -0.75 0.86
N SER A 383 14.17 0.56 0.60
CA SER A 383 14.79 1.16 -0.59
C SER A 383 16.29 1.39 -0.38
N PRO A 384 17.12 1.21 -1.43
CA PRO A 384 18.52 1.61 -1.37
C PRO A 384 18.63 3.12 -1.13
N ALA A 385 19.52 3.52 -0.24
CA ALA A 385 19.75 4.93 0.06
C ALA A 385 20.17 5.70 -1.19
N SER A 386 19.42 6.74 -1.58
CA SER A 386 19.75 7.60 -2.72
C SER A 386 20.77 8.69 -2.36
N GLY A 387 21.00 8.89 -1.07
CA GLY A 387 21.84 9.97 -0.52
C GLY A 387 21.13 11.32 -0.43
N ARG A 388 19.84 11.43 -0.84
CA ARG A 388 19.00 12.62 -0.70
C ARG A 388 18.03 12.45 0.46
N ILE A 389 18.56 12.64 1.66
CA ILE A 389 17.78 12.49 2.88
C ILE A 389 17.11 13.83 3.21
N LEU A 390 15.78 13.80 3.37
CA LEU A 390 14.96 14.92 3.81
C LEU A 390 15.01 15.04 5.35
N SER A 391 14.45 16.13 5.87
CA SER A 391 14.24 16.28 7.31
C SER A 391 13.46 15.07 7.86
N GLY A 392 13.83 14.58 9.05
CA GLY A 392 13.23 13.39 9.65
C GLY A 392 13.77 12.04 9.12
N GLY A 393 14.89 12.03 8.35
CA GLY A 393 15.55 10.79 7.93
C GLY A 393 14.85 10.02 6.82
N VAL A 394 13.99 10.67 6.05
CA VAL A 394 13.25 10.07 4.92
C VAL A 394 14.03 10.28 3.62
N ASP A 395 14.33 9.19 2.91
CA ASP A 395 14.91 9.28 1.57
C ASP A 395 13.86 9.75 0.55
N SER A 396 14.21 10.75 -0.27
CA SER A 396 13.29 11.34 -1.25
C SER A 396 12.73 10.33 -2.26
N THR A 397 13.46 9.24 -2.53
CA THR A 397 13.00 8.18 -3.45
C THR A 397 11.93 7.28 -2.84
N ALA A 398 11.89 7.19 -1.51
CA ALA A 398 10.91 6.39 -0.78
C ALA A 398 9.48 6.99 -0.82
N LEU A 399 9.35 8.27 -1.12
CA LEU A 399 8.05 8.96 -1.17
C LEU A 399 7.28 8.72 -2.47
N TYR A 400 7.96 8.39 -3.57
CA TYR A 400 7.32 8.21 -4.86
C TYR A 400 6.41 6.97 -4.94
N PRO A 401 6.81 5.75 -4.50
CA PRO A 401 5.97 4.56 -4.63
C PRO A 401 4.62 4.66 -3.89
N PRO A 402 4.53 5.11 -2.62
CA PRO A 402 3.23 5.29 -1.97
C PRO A 402 2.37 6.38 -2.62
N LYS A 403 2.98 7.45 -3.16
CA LYS A 403 2.25 8.43 -3.99
C LYS A 403 1.64 7.78 -5.23
N ARG A 404 2.38 6.90 -5.89
CA ARG A 404 1.89 6.13 -7.04
C ARG A 404 0.76 5.18 -6.63
N PHE A 405 0.81 4.61 -5.42
CA PHE A 405 -0.28 3.81 -4.87
C PHE A 405 -1.56 4.65 -4.72
N LEU A 406 -1.54 5.72 -3.92
CA LEU A 406 -2.70 6.58 -3.69
C LEU A 406 -3.16 7.26 -4.99
N GLY A 407 -2.23 7.69 -5.84
CA GLY A 407 -2.47 8.33 -7.13
C GLY A 407 -3.08 7.41 -8.20
N ALA A 408 -3.17 6.11 -7.95
CA ALA A 408 -3.86 5.18 -8.84
C ALA A 408 -5.38 5.38 -8.83
N ALA A 409 -5.94 5.89 -7.72
CA ALA A 409 -7.39 6.10 -7.60
C ALA A 409 -7.90 7.11 -8.63
N ARG A 410 -8.93 6.71 -9.37
CA ARG A 410 -9.61 7.50 -10.41
C ARG A 410 -10.94 6.89 -10.79
N ASN A 411 -11.87 7.72 -11.19
CA ASN A 411 -13.05 7.30 -11.93
C ASN A 411 -12.67 7.21 -13.42
N ILE A 412 -13.22 6.24 -14.15
CA ILE A 412 -12.87 5.98 -15.55
C ILE A 412 -14.06 6.29 -16.45
N GLU A 413 -13.80 7.02 -17.52
CA GLU A 413 -14.80 7.30 -18.54
C GLU A 413 -15.29 6.00 -19.21
N ASN A 414 -16.61 5.78 -19.18
CA ASN A 414 -17.25 4.56 -19.71
C ASN A 414 -16.67 3.24 -19.18
N GLY A 415 -16.18 3.24 -17.96
CA GLY A 415 -15.54 2.08 -17.31
C GLY A 415 -15.86 1.99 -15.82
N GLY A 416 -15.13 1.15 -15.12
CA GLY A 416 -15.19 1.04 -13.66
C GLY A 416 -14.48 2.19 -12.94
N SER A 417 -14.27 2.04 -11.65
CA SER A 417 -13.58 3.02 -10.84
C SER A 417 -12.61 2.36 -9.84
N LEU A 418 -11.55 3.09 -9.48
CA LEU A 418 -10.68 2.75 -8.37
C LEU A 418 -10.76 3.84 -7.31
N THR A 419 -11.39 3.53 -6.19
CA THR A 419 -11.48 4.41 -5.01
C THR A 419 -10.45 3.96 -3.99
N ILE A 420 -9.66 4.88 -3.43
CA ILE A 420 -8.69 4.56 -2.37
C ILE A 420 -8.95 5.47 -1.17
N ILE A 421 -9.17 4.85 -0.01
CA ILE A 421 -9.30 5.51 1.28
C ILE A 421 -8.16 5.03 2.16
N ALA A 422 -7.18 5.90 2.41
CA ALA A 422 -5.98 5.56 3.17
C ALA A 422 -5.97 6.27 4.52
N THR A 423 -5.56 5.57 5.56
CA THR A 423 -5.32 6.22 6.85
C THR A 423 -3.91 6.80 6.89
N ALA A 424 -3.77 8.00 7.43
CA ALA A 424 -2.50 8.67 7.65
C ALA A 424 -2.34 8.99 9.15
N MET A 425 -1.22 8.58 9.74
CA MET A 425 -0.93 8.87 11.14
C MET A 425 -0.22 10.21 11.27
N VAL A 426 -0.74 11.05 12.16
CA VAL A 426 -0.18 12.37 12.51
C VAL A 426 0.03 12.46 14.03
N GLU A 427 0.73 13.50 14.49
CA GLU A 427 1.01 13.73 15.93
C GLU A 427 1.69 12.53 16.61
N THR A 428 2.52 11.80 15.86
CA THR A 428 3.27 10.64 16.37
C THR A 428 4.56 11.04 17.10
N GLY A 429 4.96 12.31 17.06
CA GLY A 429 6.25 12.79 17.52
C GLY A 429 7.41 12.49 16.56
N SER A 430 7.14 11.89 15.39
CA SER A 430 8.13 11.56 14.37
C SER A 430 8.18 12.62 13.27
N ALA A 431 9.34 13.28 13.11
CA ALA A 431 9.55 14.22 12.01
C ALA A 431 9.44 13.53 10.63
N GLY A 432 9.83 12.26 10.53
CA GLY A 432 9.68 11.47 9.30
C GLY A 432 8.22 11.27 8.90
N ASP A 433 7.33 11.02 9.86
CA ASP A 433 5.89 10.87 9.58
C ASP A 433 5.27 12.18 9.08
N THR A 434 5.72 13.31 9.63
CA THR A 434 5.28 14.64 9.17
C THR A 434 5.66 14.85 7.72
N VAL A 435 6.89 14.53 7.32
CA VAL A 435 7.35 14.62 5.91
C VAL A 435 6.52 13.69 5.02
N ILE A 436 6.31 12.44 5.44
CA ILE A 436 5.48 11.48 4.70
C ILE A 436 4.05 12.02 4.52
N PHE A 437 3.44 12.54 5.59
CA PHE A 437 2.07 13.07 5.53
C PHE A 437 1.95 14.28 4.59
N GLU A 438 2.84 15.27 4.70
CA GLU A 438 2.80 16.47 3.83
C GLU A 438 2.94 16.12 2.35
N GLU A 439 3.73 15.08 2.03
CA GLU A 439 3.84 14.58 0.66
C GLU A 439 2.54 13.97 0.11
N PHE A 440 1.70 13.37 0.96
CA PHE A 440 0.45 12.75 0.52
C PHE A 440 -0.75 13.67 0.56
N LYS A 441 -0.73 14.70 1.41
CA LYS A 441 -1.79 15.70 1.55
C LYS A 441 -2.14 16.36 0.20
N GLY A 442 -1.12 16.68 -0.60
CA GLY A 442 -1.32 17.22 -1.96
C GLY A 442 -1.88 16.23 -2.99
N THR A 443 -1.80 14.91 -2.72
CA THR A 443 -2.29 13.86 -3.63
C THR A 443 -3.77 13.55 -3.41
N GLY A 444 -4.26 13.68 -2.18
CA GLY A 444 -5.66 13.46 -1.81
C GLY A 444 -6.60 14.51 -2.37
N ASN A 445 -7.86 14.14 -2.58
CA ASN A 445 -8.96 15.04 -2.94
C ASN A 445 -10.15 14.95 -1.97
N ALA A 446 -10.01 14.22 -0.87
CA ALA A 446 -10.90 14.23 0.29
C ALA A 446 -10.08 13.96 1.55
N GLU A 447 -10.44 14.62 2.65
CA GLU A 447 -9.74 14.50 3.93
C GLU A 447 -10.76 14.42 5.08
N LEU A 448 -10.64 13.40 5.93
CA LEU A 448 -11.36 13.25 7.19
C LEU A 448 -10.35 13.37 8.33
N LYS A 449 -10.41 14.43 9.08
CA LYS A 449 -9.51 14.65 10.21
C LYS A 449 -10.13 14.18 11.51
N LEU A 450 -9.43 13.31 12.23
CA LEU A 450 -9.76 12.95 13.61
C LEU A 450 -8.97 13.84 14.57
N ASP A 451 -9.58 14.17 15.70
CA ASP A 451 -8.97 15.04 16.72
C ASP A 451 -8.79 14.28 18.03
N ARG A 452 -7.59 14.42 18.61
CA ARG A 452 -7.19 13.77 19.84
C ARG A 452 -7.97 14.31 21.04
N ARG A 453 -8.24 15.61 21.12
CA ARG A 453 -8.95 16.26 22.24
C ARG A 453 -10.39 15.78 22.32
N ILE A 454 -11.05 15.54 21.17
CA ILE A 454 -12.39 14.97 21.08
C ILE A 454 -12.38 13.53 21.62
N ALA A 455 -11.40 12.72 21.18
CA ALA A 455 -11.25 11.33 21.61
C ALA A 455 -10.93 11.20 23.12
N GLU A 456 -10.13 12.08 23.69
CA GLU A 456 -9.81 12.13 25.12
C GLU A 456 -11.05 12.42 25.97
N ARG A 457 -12.01 13.17 25.44
CA ARG A 457 -13.35 13.40 26.07
C ARG A 457 -14.34 12.25 25.84
N ARG A 458 -13.89 11.14 25.19
CA ARG A 458 -14.72 9.97 24.90
C ARG A 458 -15.92 10.27 23.98
N ILE A 459 -15.80 11.29 23.14
CA ILE A 459 -16.79 11.62 22.12
C ILE A 459 -16.40 10.90 20.83
N PHE A 460 -17.28 10.05 20.29
CA PHE A 460 -17.05 9.29 19.08
C PHE A 460 -18.26 9.38 18.14
N PRO A 461 -18.01 9.51 16.78
CA PRO A 461 -16.70 9.58 16.15
C PRO A 461 -15.96 10.87 16.51
N ALA A 462 -14.63 10.75 16.71
CA ALA A 462 -13.78 11.88 17.12
C ALA A 462 -13.36 12.73 15.91
N ILE A 463 -14.30 13.18 15.11
CA ILE A 463 -14.08 13.89 13.84
C ILE A 463 -14.03 15.40 14.08
N ASP A 464 -12.97 16.03 13.59
CA ASP A 464 -12.87 17.48 13.46
C ASP A 464 -13.56 17.90 12.13
N ILE A 465 -14.70 18.55 12.25
CA ILE A 465 -15.59 18.84 11.11
C ILE A 465 -14.98 19.91 10.19
N ASN A 466 -14.37 20.95 10.77
CA ASN A 466 -13.95 22.13 10.02
C ASN A 466 -12.87 21.82 8.94
N PRO A 467 -11.77 21.10 9.24
CA PRO A 467 -10.78 20.76 8.24
C PRO A 467 -11.15 19.55 7.37
N SER A 468 -12.24 18.83 7.72
CA SER A 468 -12.70 17.67 6.93
C SER A 468 -13.53 18.11 5.74
N GLY A 469 -13.37 17.45 4.59
CA GLY A 469 -14.14 17.77 3.39
C GLY A 469 -13.68 17.04 2.13
N THR A 470 -14.44 17.25 1.05
CA THR A 470 -14.16 16.69 -0.28
C THR A 470 -14.00 17.84 -1.27
N ARG A 471 -12.98 17.77 -2.12
CA ARG A 471 -12.82 18.72 -3.22
C ARG A 471 -13.84 18.42 -4.30
N LYS A 472 -14.51 19.45 -4.82
CA LYS A 472 -15.56 19.36 -5.83
C LYS A 472 -16.74 18.48 -5.36
N ASP A 473 -17.17 18.68 -4.12
CA ASP A 473 -18.33 18.00 -3.53
C ASP A 473 -19.64 18.36 -4.24
N GLU A 474 -19.68 19.47 -4.98
CA GLU A 474 -20.77 19.84 -5.88
C GLU A 474 -21.07 18.79 -6.97
N LEU A 475 -20.07 17.96 -7.34
CA LEU A 475 -20.27 16.87 -8.29
C LEU A 475 -20.93 15.62 -7.67
N LEU A 476 -20.94 15.54 -6.33
CA LEU A 476 -21.42 14.40 -5.57
C LEU A 476 -22.75 14.69 -4.85
N LEU A 477 -23.03 15.97 -4.61
CA LEU A 477 -24.25 16.43 -3.92
C LEU A 477 -25.23 17.00 -4.95
N GLY A 478 -26.52 16.76 -4.74
CA GLY A 478 -27.54 17.49 -5.50
C GLY A 478 -27.56 18.97 -5.10
N THR A 479 -28.02 19.85 -5.99
CA THR A 479 -27.97 21.31 -5.77
C THR A 479 -28.56 21.74 -4.43
N GLU A 480 -29.73 21.21 -4.03
CA GLU A 480 -30.37 21.53 -2.75
C GLU A 480 -29.55 20.98 -1.56
N GLU A 481 -29.09 19.73 -1.66
CA GLU A 481 -28.24 19.11 -0.62
C GLU A 481 -26.95 19.90 -0.41
N TYR A 482 -26.31 20.32 -1.50
CA TYR A 482 -25.10 21.15 -1.49
C TYR A 482 -25.32 22.46 -0.74
N GLN A 483 -26.36 23.22 -1.09
CA GLN A 483 -26.67 24.48 -0.42
C GLN A 483 -26.91 24.31 1.08
N ILE A 484 -27.69 23.29 1.50
CA ILE A 484 -27.99 23.03 2.90
C ILE A 484 -26.71 22.61 3.66
N VAL A 485 -25.90 21.72 3.08
CA VAL A 485 -24.64 21.28 3.69
C VAL A 485 -23.68 22.46 3.86
N HIS A 486 -23.55 23.32 2.87
CA HIS A 486 -22.69 24.50 2.95
C HIS A 486 -23.17 25.51 4.01
N LYS A 487 -24.48 25.80 4.09
CA LYS A 487 -25.07 26.60 5.19
C LYS A 487 -24.77 25.99 6.55
N PHE A 488 -24.97 24.69 6.68
CA PHE A 488 -24.68 23.95 7.90
C PHE A 488 -23.19 24.05 8.30
N ARG A 489 -22.27 23.87 7.35
CA ARG A 489 -20.82 24.00 7.59
C ARG A 489 -20.42 25.41 8.00
N ARG A 490 -21.02 26.44 7.41
CA ARG A 490 -20.79 27.85 7.79
C ARG A 490 -21.17 28.11 9.26
N VAL A 491 -22.28 27.55 9.74
CA VAL A 491 -22.66 27.64 11.17
C VAL A 491 -21.64 26.93 12.06
N LEU A 492 -21.16 25.77 11.66
CA LEU A 492 -20.19 24.99 12.46
C LEU A 492 -18.79 25.60 12.48
N SER A 493 -18.39 26.34 11.42
CA SER A 493 -17.06 26.94 11.33
C SER A 493 -16.80 28.01 12.40
N GLY A 494 -17.86 28.60 12.98
CA GLY A 494 -17.76 29.50 14.14
C GLY A 494 -17.60 28.81 15.50
N LEU A 495 -17.61 27.47 15.54
CA LEU A 495 -17.51 26.70 16.77
C LEU A 495 -16.15 26.01 16.89
N GLU A 496 -15.67 25.88 18.13
CA GLU A 496 -14.53 25.02 18.44
C GLU A 496 -14.85 23.54 18.11
N PRO A 497 -13.83 22.69 17.80
CA PRO A 497 -14.05 21.32 17.36
C PRO A 497 -14.93 20.46 18.28
N VAL A 498 -14.77 20.58 19.61
CA VAL A 498 -15.53 19.78 20.57
C VAL A 498 -16.99 20.17 20.64
N PRO A 499 -17.38 21.43 20.84
CA PRO A 499 -18.79 21.86 20.76
C PRO A 499 -19.46 21.56 19.42
N ALA A 500 -18.70 21.72 18.31
CA ALA A 500 -19.22 21.46 16.97
C ALA A 500 -19.66 20.01 16.81
N ILE A 501 -18.77 19.04 17.15
CA ILE A 501 -19.08 17.62 17.01
C ILE A 501 -20.17 17.17 17.97
N GLU A 502 -20.19 17.65 19.21
CA GLU A 502 -21.26 17.35 20.18
C GLU A 502 -22.62 17.79 19.68
N LEU A 503 -22.71 19.03 19.15
CA LEU A 503 -23.92 19.56 18.58
C LEU A 503 -24.44 18.68 17.44
N VAL A 504 -23.55 18.32 16.50
CA VAL A 504 -23.93 17.51 15.33
C VAL A 504 -24.37 16.12 15.75
N ILE A 505 -23.64 15.43 16.63
CA ILE A 505 -24.02 14.11 17.14
C ILE A 505 -25.39 14.18 17.84
N LYS A 506 -25.63 15.21 18.66
CA LYS A 506 -26.90 15.40 19.35
C LYS A 506 -28.08 15.56 18.38
N GLN A 507 -27.87 16.29 17.28
CA GLN A 507 -28.94 16.49 16.28
C GLN A 507 -29.10 15.24 15.39
N LEU A 508 -28.03 14.56 14.97
CA LEU A 508 -28.12 13.31 14.21
C LEU A 508 -28.87 12.22 14.97
N LYS A 509 -28.70 12.11 16.31
CA LYS A 509 -29.41 11.15 17.15
C LYS A 509 -30.92 11.39 17.20
N LYS A 510 -31.38 12.63 16.96
CA LYS A 510 -32.82 12.97 16.93
C LYS A 510 -33.51 12.59 15.61
N THR A 511 -32.75 12.35 14.55
CA THR A 511 -33.24 12.09 13.20
C THR A 511 -33.05 10.63 12.79
N LYS A 512 -33.92 10.12 11.94
CA LYS A 512 -33.89 8.73 11.47
C LYS A 512 -32.82 8.52 10.41
N ASN A 513 -32.59 9.54 9.56
CA ASN A 513 -31.66 9.49 8.44
C ASN A 513 -31.13 10.91 8.12
N ASN A 514 -30.14 10.98 7.21
CA ASN A 514 -29.54 12.25 6.80
C ASN A 514 -30.50 13.16 6.03
N ARG A 515 -31.46 12.60 5.29
CA ARG A 515 -32.48 13.39 4.61
C ARG A 515 -33.35 14.16 5.61
N GLU A 516 -33.83 13.50 6.69
CA GLU A 516 -34.59 14.16 7.75
C GLU A 516 -33.76 15.23 8.47
N PHE A 517 -32.47 14.92 8.72
CA PHE A 517 -31.54 15.87 9.31
C PHE A 517 -31.40 17.14 8.46
N LEU A 518 -31.14 16.99 7.15
CA LEU A 518 -31.00 18.09 6.22
C LEU A 518 -32.30 18.93 6.12
N MET A 519 -33.48 18.29 6.11
CA MET A 519 -34.75 18.99 6.14
C MET A 519 -34.95 19.81 7.42
N GLN A 520 -34.48 19.34 8.58
CA GLN A 520 -34.50 20.10 9.82
C GLN A 520 -33.58 21.32 9.76
N ILE A 521 -32.34 21.12 9.26
CA ILE A 521 -31.37 22.20 9.08
C ILE A 521 -31.92 23.28 8.13
N ALA A 522 -32.51 22.89 7.01
CA ALA A 522 -33.11 23.82 6.05
C ALA A 522 -34.22 24.70 6.68
N LYS A 523 -35.00 24.14 7.64
CA LYS A 523 -36.07 24.89 8.35
C LYS A 523 -35.55 25.79 9.47
N THR A 524 -34.43 25.43 10.09
CA THR A 524 -33.96 26.12 11.31
C THR A 524 -32.85 27.13 11.01
N THR A 525 -32.21 27.04 9.85
CA THR A 525 -31.16 27.99 9.46
C THR A 525 -31.82 29.16 8.71
N PRO A 526 -31.74 30.40 9.19
CA PRO A 526 -32.25 31.57 8.47
C PRO A 526 -31.59 31.68 7.09
N ASN A 527 -32.39 32.13 6.10
CA ASN A 527 -31.81 32.50 4.79
C ASN A 527 -30.86 33.68 5.02
N ILE A 528 -29.57 33.42 4.96
CA ILE A 528 -28.49 34.44 4.97
C ILE A 528 -28.16 34.85 3.52
N ASP A 529 -29.07 34.63 2.60
CA ASP A 529 -28.90 35.03 1.21
C ASP A 529 -29.68 36.33 1.00
N GLU A 530 -29.08 37.47 1.28
CA GLU A 530 -29.45 38.79 0.72
C GLU A 530 -28.63 39.92 1.37
N GLU A 531 -27.32 39.75 1.51
CA GLU A 531 -26.40 40.91 1.65
C GLU A 531 -25.01 40.50 1.20
N GLU A 532 -24.78 40.53 -0.13
CA GLU A 532 -23.57 40.96 -0.81
C GLU A 532 -23.85 41.20 -2.28
#